data_30b736bd78f7dac20f206b1d2cb99e88
#
_entry.id   30b736bd78f7dac20f206b1d2cb99e88
#
_cell.length_a   1.000
_cell.length_b   1.000
_cell.length_c   1.000
_cell.angle_alpha   90.00
_cell.angle_beta   90.00
_cell.angle_gamma   90.00
#
_symmetry.space_group_name_H-M   'P 1'
#
loop_
_entity.id
_entity.type
_entity.pdbx_description
1 polymer ?
#
loop_
_entity_poly.entity_id
_entity_poly.type
_entity_poly.pdbx_seq_one_letter_code
_entity_poly.pdbx_strand_id
1 'polypeptide(L)'
;MVKKIKKEISEFPYWMWAKRIFWSVLILAIVYGAGTFYPNPLAKKWANEELRQEHTKWAQNLGLVSKEMKYKTKKEFIKELGYCVDYINFTTPVDKRVPIEMLVGQAVLESGWGQSRFAKEANNLFGIRVFKSTAPHLLPLGMEKWQGWGVRVFKTKCDS
;
A
#
# COMPACT_ATOMS: atom_id res chain seq x y z
N MET A 1 25.33 8.32 -65.44
CA MET A 1 25.49 7.42 -64.30
C MET A 1 24.83 7.97 -62.98
N VAL A 2 25.10 9.20 -62.59
CA VAL A 2 24.60 9.82 -61.35
C VAL A 2 23.07 9.94 -61.26
N LYS A 3 22.35 10.20 -62.38
CA LYS A 3 20.87 10.27 -62.41
C LYS A 3 20.19 8.91 -62.15
N LYS A 4 20.80 7.77 -62.52
CA LYS A 4 20.25 6.44 -62.29
C LYS A 4 20.35 6.07 -60.82
N ILE A 5 21.44 6.41 -60.14
CA ILE A 5 21.66 6.18 -58.73
C ILE A 5 20.66 6.99 -57.85
N LYS A 6 20.40 8.27 -58.24
CA LYS A 6 19.38 9.10 -57.52
C LYS A 6 17.97 8.54 -57.64
N LYS A 7 17.60 7.88 -58.75
CA LYS A 7 16.28 7.29 -58.94
C LYS A 7 16.10 6.01 -58.10
N GLU A 8 17.14 5.18 -57.96
CA GLU A 8 17.10 3.99 -57.12
C GLU A 8 16.98 4.32 -55.62
N ILE A 9 17.62 5.42 -55.16
CA ILE A 9 17.51 5.87 -53.76
C ILE A 9 16.11 6.43 -53.42
N SER A 10 15.39 7.00 -54.40
CA SER A 10 14.05 7.57 -54.21
C SER A 10 12.93 6.51 -54.12
N GLU A 11 13.19 5.27 -54.51
CA GLU A 11 12.23 4.17 -54.49
C GLU A 11 12.42 3.23 -53.29
N PHE A 12 13.31 3.60 -52.34
CA PHE A 12 13.47 2.79 -51.12
C PHE A 12 12.21 2.89 -50.29
N PRO A 13 11.55 1.76 -49.99
CA PRO A 13 10.22 1.75 -49.36
C PRO A 13 10.29 2.05 -47.85
N TYR A 14 10.68 3.28 -47.52
CA TYR A 14 10.74 3.74 -46.09
C TYR A 14 9.45 3.42 -45.32
N TRP A 15 8.32 3.50 -46.01
CA TRP A 15 7.02 3.19 -45.44
C TRP A 15 6.88 1.73 -44.96
N MET A 16 7.42 0.78 -45.70
CA MET A 16 7.41 -0.63 -45.31
C MET A 16 8.31 -0.88 -44.12
N TRP A 17 9.48 -0.27 -44.10
CA TRP A 17 10.40 -0.38 -42.95
C TRP A 17 9.84 0.33 -41.71
N ALA A 18 9.25 1.50 -41.84
CA ALA A 18 8.60 2.22 -40.75
C ALA A 18 7.47 1.38 -40.11
N LYS A 19 6.63 0.75 -40.94
CA LYS A 19 5.60 -0.18 -40.45
C LYS A 19 6.19 -1.39 -39.71
N ARG A 20 7.23 -2.01 -40.25
CA ARG A 20 7.89 -3.17 -39.61
C ARG A 20 8.47 -2.78 -38.25
N ILE A 21 9.16 -1.64 -38.17
CA ILE A 21 9.73 -1.11 -36.92
C ILE A 21 8.61 -0.84 -35.94
N PHE A 22 7.54 -0.17 -36.36
CA PHE A 22 6.39 0.13 -35.50
C PHE A 22 5.77 -1.15 -34.92
N TRP A 23 5.50 -2.17 -35.72
CA TRP A 23 4.94 -3.42 -35.24
C TRP A 23 5.91 -4.19 -34.35
N SER A 24 7.21 -4.15 -34.63
CA SER A 24 8.21 -4.77 -33.75
C SER A 24 8.26 -4.11 -32.38
N VAL A 25 8.24 -2.78 -32.33
CA VAL A 25 8.22 -2.03 -31.07
C VAL A 25 6.92 -2.30 -30.30
N LEU A 26 5.79 -2.37 -30.99
CA LEU A 26 4.49 -2.66 -30.37
C LEU A 26 4.48 -4.08 -29.76
N ILE A 27 4.98 -5.07 -30.47
CA ILE A 27 5.09 -6.45 -29.97
C ILE A 27 6.01 -6.49 -28.75
N LEU A 28 7.17 -5.84 -28.78
CA LEU A 28 8.08 -5.75 -27.65
C LEU A 28 7.43 -5.09 -26.44
N ALA A 29 6.66 -4.03 -26.66
CA ALA A 29 5.92 -3.35 -25.59
C ALA A 29 4.85 -4.26 -24.96
N ILE A 30 4.12 -5.02 -25.79
CA ILE A 30 3.11 -5.98 -25.32
C ILE A 30 3.77 -7.09 -24.50
N VAL A 31 4.86 -7.70 -25.01
CA VAL A 31 5.59 -8.77 -24.33
C VAL A 31 6.20 -8.27 -23.02
N TYR A 32 6.73 -7.05 -22.99
CA TYR A 32 7.20 -6.41 -21.76
C TYR A 32 6.06 -6.18 -20.77
N GLY A 33 4.94 -5.63 -21.23
CA GLY A 33 3.75 -5.39 -20.43
C GLY A 33 3.11 -6.66 -19.86
N ALA A 34 3.18 -7.78 -20.62
CA ALA A 34 2.73 -9.09 -20.18
C ALA A 34 3.61 -9.74 -19.09
N GLY A 35 4.72 -9.11 -18.69
CA GLY A 35 5.56 -9.60 -17.61
C GLY A 35 6.53 -10.71 -17.98
N THR A 36 6.76 -10.91 -19.27
CA THR A 36 7.64 -11.98 -19.79
C THR A 36 9.11 -11.75 -19.45
N PHE A 37 9.49 -10.48 -19.21
CA PHE A 37 10.85 -10.09 -18.84
C PHE A 37 10.96 -9.80 -17.35
N TYR A 38 11.94 -10.42 -16.69
CA TYR A 38 12.29 -10.11 -15.30
C TYR A 38 13.45 -9.10 -15.26
N PRO A 39 13.41 -8.07 -14.37
CA PRO A 39 12.34 -7.70 -13.43
C PRO A 39 11.34 -6.70 -14.05
N ASN A 40 10.13 -7.15 -14.36
CA ASN A 40 9.08 -6.24 -14.83
C ASN A 40 8.37 -5.61 -13.61
N PRO A 41 8.46 -4.28 -13.40
CA PRO A 41 7.88 -3.62 -12.23
C PRO A 41 6.34 -3.69 -12.20
N LEU A 42 5.68 -3.73 -13.36
CA LEU A 42 4.22 -3.83 -13.46
C LEU A 42 3.75 -5.23 -13.09
N ALA A 43 4.37 -6.27 -13.64
CA ALA A 43 4.04 -7.66 -13.31
C ALA A 43 4.29 -7.95 -11.82
N LYS A 44 5.41 -7.45 -11.27
CA LYS A 44 5.71 -7.57 -9.85
C LYS A 44 4.65 -6.89 -8.97
N LYS A 45 4.16 -5.72 -9.40
CA LYS A 45 3.11 -5.01 -8.67
C LYS A 45 1.79 -5.79 -8.69
N TRP A 46 1.37 -6.31 -9.84
CA TRP A 46 0.15 -7.09 -9.97
C TRP A 46 0.21 -8.41 -9.19
N ALA A 47 1.31 -9.16 -9.31
CA ALA A 47 1.51 -10.39 -8.55
C ALA A 47 1.50 -10.15 -7.03
N ASN A 48 2.10 -9.05 -6.57
CA ASN A 48 2.07 -8.70 -5.16
C ASN A 48 0.66 -8.28 -4.67
N GLU A 49 -0.15 -7.62 -5.51
CA GLU A 49 -1.52 -7.27 -5.16
C GLU A 49 -2.44 -8.50 -5.12
N GLU A 50 -2.30 -9.40 -6.08
CA GLU A 50 -3.05 -10.67 -6.10
C GLU A 50 -2.71 -11.52 -4.88
N LEU A 51 -1.43 -11.73 -4.59
CA LEU A 51 -0.97 -12.45 -3.40
C LEU A 51 -1.49 -11.82 -2.10
N ARG A 52 -1.49 -10.50 -2.01
CA ARG A 52 -2.02 -9.76 -0.87
C ARG A 52 -3.53 -9.98 -0.69
N GLN A 53 -4.29 -10.01 -1.79
CA GLN A 53 -5.73 -10.29 -1.74
C GLN A 53 -6.01 -11.72 -1.29
N GLU A 54 -5.24 -12.69 -1.77
CA GLU A 54 -5.34 -14.08 -1.30
C GLU A 54 -5.02 -14.20 0.18
N HIS A 55 -3.92 -13.62 0.66
CA HIS A 55 -3.57 -13.61 2.08
C HIS A 55 -4.65 -12.96 2.93
N THR A 56 -5.28 -11.88 2.44
CA THR A 56 -6.40 -11.24 3.16
C THR A 56 -7.61 -12.16 3.27
N LYS A 57 -7.97 -12.88 2.19
CA LYS A 57 -9.05 -13.87 2.21
C LYS A 57 -8.74 -15.03 3.17
N TRP A 58 -7.50 -15.52 3.17
CA TRP A 58 -7.05 -16.55 4.10
C TRP A 58 -7.12 -16.08 5.54
N ALA A 59 -6.66 -14.87 5.83
CA ALA A 59 -6.75 -14.29 7.16
C ALA A 59 -8.20 -14.16 7.64
N GLN A 60 -9.12 -13.75 6.75
CA GLN A 60 -10.55 -13.70 7.04
C GLN A 60 -11.14 -15.08 7.33
N ASN A 61 -10.80 -16.08 6.52
CA ASN A 61 -11.28 -17.46 6.68
C ASN A 61 -10.76 -18.10 7.99
N LEU A 62 -9.56 -17.75 8.43
CA LEU A 62 -8.98 -18.19 9.70
C LEU A 62 -9.49 -17.39 10.90
N GLY A 63 -10.41 -16.43 10.71
CA GLY A 63 -10.91 -15.56 11.78
C GLY A 63 -9.89 -14.55 12.28
N LEU A 64 -8.77 -14.38 11.58
CA LEU A 64 -7.76 -13.34 11.83
C LEU A 64 -8.23 -12.01 11.22
N VAL A 65 -9.45 -11.61 11.49
CA VAL A 65 -9.98 -10.31 11.08
C VAL A 65 -9.46 -9.26 12.04
N SER A 66 -9.25 -8.03 11.55
CA SER A 66 -9.03 -6.85 12.38
C SER A 66 -10.03 -6.82 13.55
N LYS A 67 -9.59 -7.31 14.70
CA LYS A 67 -10.43 -7.52 15.87
C LYS A 67 -10.41 -6.26 16.72
N GLU A 68 -11.55 -5.92 17.30
CA GLU A 68 -11.57 -4.86 18.28
C GLU A 68 -10.76 -5.28 19.52
N MET A 69 -9.72 -4.50 19.87
CA MET A 69 -8.88 -4.76 21.03
C MET A 69 -9.66 -4.59 22.31
N LYS A 70 -9.74 -5.65 23.12
CA LYS A 70 -10.39 -5.64 24.45
C LYS A 70 -9.34 -5.86 25.53
N TYR A 71 -9.04 -4.83 26.29
CA TYR A 71 -8.03 -4.86 27.35
C TYR A 71 -8.46 -4.00 28.55
N LYS A 72 -8.11 -4.45 29.72
CA LYS A 72 -8.29 -3.72 31.00
C LYS A 72 -6.94 -3.44 31.67
N THR A 73 -5.95 -4.30 31.42
CA THR A 73 -4.61 -4.22 32.00
C THR A 73 -3.55 -3.95 30.94
N LYS A 74 -2.38 -3.43 31.36
CA LYS A 74 -1.23 -3.24 30.47
C LYS A 74 -0.78 -4.54 29.81
N LYS A 75 -0.83 -5.65 30.53
CA LYS A 75 -0.49 -6.97 30.01
C LYS A 75 -1.45 -7.42 28.90
N GLU A 76 -2.74 -7.19 29.10
CA GLU A 76 -3.76 -7.48 28.08
C GLU A 76 -3.61 -6.56 26.86
N PHE A 77 -3.28 -5.28 27.07
CA PHE A 77 -3.01 -4.35 25.95
C PHE A 77 -1.87 -4.86 25.06
N ILE A 78 -0.75 -5.29 25.64
CA ILE A 78 0.38 -5.85 24.87
C ILE A 78 -0.06 -7.13 24.13
N LYS A 79 -0.82 -8.02 24.80
CA LYS A 79 -1.31 -9.26 24.20
C LYS A 79 -2.23 -9.00 23.00
N GLU A 80 -3.20 -8.12 23.16
CA GLU A 80 -4.14 -7.76 22.09
C GLU A 80 -3.42 -7.05 20.92
N LEU A 81 -2.46 -6.16 21.23
CA LEU A 81 -1.64 -5.52 20.22
C LEU A 81 -0.79 -6.54 19.45
N GLY A 82 -0.24 -7.55 20.15
CA GLY A 82 0.48 -8.65 19.51
C GLY A 82 -0.36 -9.36 18.46
N TYR A 83 -1.61 -9.66 18.74
CA TYR A 83 -2.54 -10.25 17.74
C TYR A 83 -2.76 -9.33 16.53
N CYS A 84 -2.84 -8.00 16.75
CA CYS A 84 -2.94 -7.05 15.64
C CYS A 84 -1.69 -7.08 14.76
N VAL A 85 -0.51 -7.12 15.38
CA VAL A 85 0.77 -7.18 14.66
C VAL A 85 0.93 -8.48 13.90
N ASP A 86 0.54 -9.62 14.48
CA ASP A 86 0.55 -10.92 13.82
C ASP A 86 -0.36 -10.92 12.58
N TYR A 87 -1.55 -10.35 12.71
CA TYR A 87 -2.48 -10.19 11.58
C TYR A 87 -1.87 -9.33 10.47
N ILE A 88 -1.29 -8.18 10.81
CA ILE A 88 -0.66 -7.28 9.84
C ILE A 88 0.55 -7.96 9.19
N ASN A 89 1.39 -8.62 9.98
CA ASN A 89 2.56 -9.35 9.49
C ASN A 89 2.18 -10.50 8.56
N PHE A 90 1.06 -11.18 8.82
CA PHE A 90 0.56 -12.22 7.93
C PHE A 90 0.23 -11.68 6.53
N THR A 91 -0.31 -10.46 6.44
CA THR A 91 -0.70 -9.82 5.18
C THR A 91 0.38 -8.91 4.58
N THR A 92 1.52 -8.74 5.28
CA THR A 92 2.61 -7.84 4.88
C THR A 92 3.83 -8.65 4.39
N PRO A 93 4.42 -8.30 3.22
CA PRO A 93 5.67 -8.89 2.76
C PRO A 93 6.77 -8.80 3.81
N VAL A 94 7.62 -9.84 3.90
CA VAL A 94 8.65 -9.97 4.96
C VAL A 94 9.60 -8.79 5.02
N ASP A 95 9.99 -8.26 3.87
CA ASP A 95 10.88 -7.10 3.71
C ASP A 95 10.28 -5.77 4.19
N LYS A 96 8.98 -5.75 4.49
CA LYS A 96 8.24 -4.56 4.96
C LYS A 96 7.69 -4.70 6.37
N ARG A 97 7.97 -5.83 7.04
CA ARG A 97 7.53 -6.06 8.41
C ARG A 97 8.32 -5.22 9.40
N VAL A 98 7.63 -4.67 10.37
CA VAL A 98 8.24 -3.94 11.48
C VAL A 98 8.38 -4.89 12.67
N PRO A 99 9.51 -4.87 13.42
CA PRO A 99 9.66 -5.66 14.63
C PRO A 99 8.54 -5.37 15.64
N ILE A 100 7.99 -6.44 16.23
CA ILE A 100 6.85 -6.33 17.16
C ILE A 100 7.19 -5.46 18.37
N GLU A 101 8.40 -5.56 18.88
CA GLU A 101 8.86 -4.81 20.03
C GLU A 101 8.83 -3.30 19.77
N MET A 102 9.20 -2.90 18.55
CA MET A 102 9.20 -1.51 18.13
C MET A 102 7.76 -0.98 18.04
N LEU A 103 6.84 -1.74 17.43
CA LEU A 103 5.43 -1.35 17.31
C LEU A 103 4.76 -1.27 18.70
N VAL A 104 5.03 -2.24 19.57
CA VAL A 104 4.51 -2.24 20.95
C VAL A 104 5.03 -1.05 21.73
N GLY A 105 6.34 -0.79 21.67
CA GLY A 105 6.95 0.36 22.36
C GLY A 105 6.35 1.67 21.89
N GLN A 106 6.21 1.86 20.59
CA GLN A 106 5.63 3.07 20.00
C GLN A 106 4.15 3.23 20.35
N ALA A 107 3.34 2.17 20.24
CA ALA A 107 1.93 2.22 20.62
C ALA A 107 1.74 2.56 22.11
N VAL A 108 2.57 2.04 23.00
CA VAL A 108 2.56 2.37 24.43
C VAL A 108 2.86 3.84 24.66
N LEU A 109 3.92 4.37 24.05
CA LEU A 109 4.34 5.76 24.21
C LEU A 109 3.31 6.74 23.64
N GLU A 110 2.85 6.52 22.41
CA GLU A 110 1.94 7.43 21.71
C GLU A 110 0.52 7.42 22.28
N SER A 111 0.02 6.26 22.69
CA SER A 111 -1.36 6.12 23.15
C SER A 111 -1.53 6.09 24.67
N GLY A 112 -0.42 6.09 25.45
CA GLY A 112 -0.49 5.90 26.90
C GLY A 112 -1.21 4.60 27.26
N TRP A 113 -0.77 3.46 26.71
CA TRP A 113 -1.42 2.17 26.90
C TRP A 113 -2.84 2.11 26.35
N GLY A 114 -3.11 2.83 25.27
CA GLY A 114 -4.43 2.93 24.67
C GLY A 114 -5.42 3.75 25.48
N GLN A 115 -4.95 4.55 26.47
CA GLN A 115 -5.80 5.37 27.33
C GLN A 115 -5.99 6.80 26.83
N SER A 116 -5.17 7.25 25.86
CA SER A 116 -5.30 8.59 25.29
C SER A 116 -6.69 8.79 24.65
N ARG A 117 -7.13 10.04 24.58
CA ARG A 117 -8.39 10.41 23.94
C ARG A 117 -8.49 9.85 22.50
N PHE A 118 -7.41 9.99 21.73
CA PHE A 118 -7.39 9.53 20.34
C PHE A 118 -7.46 8.01 20.23
N ALA A 119 -6.86 7.28 21.16
CA ALA A 119 -6.98 5.83 21.21
C ALA A 119 -8.39 5.36 21.57
N LYS A 120 -9.12 6.12 22.41
CA LYS A 120 -10.48 5.80 22.85
C LYS A 120 -11.55 6.22 21.84
N GLU A 121 -11.47 7.46 21.34
CA GLU A 121 -12.53 8.04 20.52
C GLU A 121 -12.29 7.84 19.00
N ALA A 122 -11.04 7.74 18.59
CA ALA A 122 -10.65 7.61 17.17
C ALA A 122 -10.03 6.25 16.82
N ASN A 123 -9.89 5.33 17.76
CA ASN A 123 -9.15 4.06 17.60
C ASN A 123 -7.72 4.26 17.05
N ASN A 124 -7.11 5.39 17.34
CA ASN A 124 -5.82 5.80 16.81
C ASN A 124 -4.74 5.68 17.90
N LEU A 125 -3.91 4.62 17.79
CA LEU A 125 -2.85 4.32 18.76
C LEU A 125 -1.57 5.12 18.50
N PHE A 126 -1.34 5.57 17.26
CA PHE A 126 -0.08 6.15 16.81
C PHE A 126 -0.16 7.65 16.46
N GLY A 127 -1.27 8.31 16.77
CA GLY A 127 -1.44 9.74 16.48
C GLY A 127 -1.48 10.08 15.00
N ILE A 128 -1.86 9.14 14.14
CA ILE A 128 -1.87 9.32 12.68
C ILE A 128 -2.82 10.45 12.29
N ARG A 129 -2.32 11.38 11.48
CA ARG A 129 -3.05 12.58 11.04
C ARG A 129 -3.64 12.41 9.65
N VAL A 130 -4.67 13.20 9.37
CA VAL A 130 -5.23 13.40 8.02
C VAL A 130 -5.19 14.87 7.68
N PHE A 131 -4.96 15.17 6.40
CA PHE A 131 -4.86 16.51 5.83
C PHE A 131 -5.98 16.80 4.83
N LYS A 132 -6.98 15.91 4.75
CA LYS A 132 -8.17 16.07 3.92
C LYS A 132 -9.39 16.10 4.83
N SER A 133 -10.19 17.17 4.78
CA SER A 133 -11.41 17.34 5.58
C SER A 133 -12.48 16.28 5.32
N THR A 134 -12.45 15.66 4.13
CA THR A 134 -13.38 14.58 3.74
C THR A 134 -13.06 13.23 4.39
N ALA A 135 -11.85 13.02 4.94
CA ALA A 135 -11.49 11.79 5.62
C ALA A 135 -12.07 11.80 7.05
N PRO A 136 -12.50 10.64 7.59
CA PRO A 136 -12.94 10.52 8.99
C PRO A 136 -11.85 11.02 9.94
N HIS A 137 -12.14 12.02 10.76
CA HIS A 137 -11.17 12.63 11.66
C HIS A 137 -11.82 13.13 12.95
N LEU A 138 -10.97 13.26 13.95
CA LEU A 138 -11.26 13.90 15.23
C LEU A 138 -10.41 15.17 15.36
N LEU A 139 -11.01 16.27 15.78
CA LEU A 139 -10.26 17.51 15.98
C LEU A 139 -9.44 17.44 17.29
N PRO A 140 -8.22 17.98 17.32
CA PRO A 140 -7.45 18.16 18.54
C PRO A 140 -8.19 19.03 19.59
N LEU A 141 -7.81 18.88 20.86
CA LEU A 141 -8.32 19.75 21.92
C LEU A 141 -7.98 21.22 21.62
N GLY A 142 -8.96 22.10 21.81
CA GLY A 142 -8.82 23.52 21.50
C GLY A 142 -9.05 23.91 20.04
N MET A 143 -9.29 22.93 19.15
CA MET A 143 -9.68 23.18 17.77
C MET A 143 -11.20 23.01 17.60
N GLU A 144 -11.91 24.09 17.38
CA GLU A 144 -13.37 24.04 17.15
C GLU A 144 -13.73 23.75 15.69
N LYS A 145 -12.85 24.10 14.77
CA LYS A 145 -13.05 23.96 13.32
C LYS A 145 -11.82 23.37 12.66
N TRP A 146 -12.02 22.77 11.49
CA TRP A 146 -10.93 22.26 10.66
C TRP A 146 -9.92 23.36 10.29
N GLN A 147 -8.65 23.12 10.60
CA GLN A 147 -7.52 24.02 10.34
C GLN A 147 -6.44 23.34 9.48
N GLY A 148 -6.84 22.55 8.48
CA GLY A 148 -5.93 21.90 7.55
C GLY A 148 -5.47 20.50 7.97
N TRP A 149 -5.75 20.05 9.20
CA TRP A 149 -5.44 18.71 9.65
C TRP A 149 -6.37 18.23 10.77
N GLY A 150 -6.41 16.93 10.98
CA GLY A 150 -7.12 16.28 12.07
C GLY A 150 -6.48 14.94 12.41
N VAL A 151 -6.89 14.31 13.49
CA VAL A 151 -6.45 12.97 13.87
C VAL A 151 -7.36 11.94 13.19
N ARG A 152 -6.77 11.00 12.46
CA ARG A 152 -7.51 9.99 11.68
C ARG A 152 -8.34 9.09 12.60
N VAL A 153 -9.59 8.84 12.22
CA VAL A 153 -10.45 7.86 12.87
C VAL A 153 -10.34 6.53 12.13
N PHE A 154 -10.10 5.46 12.87
CA PHE A 154 -10.03 4.08 12.36
C PHE A 154 -11.26 3.29 12.81
N LYS A 155 -11.58 2.20 12.09
CA LYS A 155 -12.69 1.30 12.46
C LYS A 155 -12.35 0.54 13.74
N THR A 156 -11.13 0.04 13.86
CA THR A 156 -10.61 -0.63 15.04
C THR A 156 -9.21 -0.10 15.38
N LYS A 157 -8.73 -0.38 16.61
CA LYS A 157 -7.36 -0.03 17.02
C LYS A 157 -6.29 -0.80 16.23
N CYS A 158 -6.61 -2.01 15.77
CA CYS A 158 -5.74 -2.79 14.91
C CYS A 158 -5.52 -2.16 13.52
N ASP A 159 -6.44 -1.29 13.06
CA ASP A 159 -6.34 -0.63 11.77
C ASP A 159 -5.45 0.63 11.82
N SER A 160 -5.06 1.08 13.00
CA SER A 160 -4.21 2.25 13.16
C SER A 160 -2.74 1.91 13.00
#